data_df1112229f22120be8e8d22b0d4d5780
#
_entry.id   df1112229f22120be8e8d22b0d4d5780
#
_cell.length_a   1.000
_cell.length_b   1.000
_cell.length_c   1.000
_cell.angle_alpha   90.00
_cell.angle_beta   90.00
_cell.angle_gamma   90.00
#
_symmetry.space_group_name_H-M   'P 1'
#
loop_
_entity.id
_entity.type
_entity.pdbx_description
1 polymer ?
#
loop_
_entity_poly.entity_id
_entity_poly.type
_entity_poly.pdbx_seq_one_letter_code
_entity_poly.pdbx_strand_id
1 'polypeptide(L)'
;MDDKGNFVKTDKADDNADWYIAPTTEFDVKMKNGEDGLSYATLYLPFDVQASGSSKMYVATGTDDKTVKLTEVADGKLKSGNGALIMNSEGADVVTLQITSRAQKPSVNLFEGSYKDQYQASAENEYYVLDFTTENGIGFYPPETPVLKANEAYLPYNDANQNAVFLSLDFENSESGIHSTTTDAAPTSKGQMFDLQGRRIMHRPQKGIYIMDGRKYVVK
;
A
#
# COMPACT_ATOMS: atom_id res chain seq x y z
N MET A 1 3.82 -21.57 -26.38
CA MET A 1 3.66 -20.15 -26.06
C MET A 1 2.36 -19.69 -26.69
N ASP A 2 1.54 -18.94 -25.98
CA ASP A 2 0.40 -18.27 -26.62
C ASP A 2 0.88 -17.06 -27.44
N ASP A 3 -0.03 -16.45 -28.21
CA ASP A 3 0.27 -15.31 -29.09
C ASP A 3 0.73 -14.07 -28.31
N LYS A 4 0.71 -14.11 -26.97
CA LYS A 4 1.15 -13.05 -26.06
C LYS A 4 2.48 -13.35 -25.38
N GLY A 5 3.13 -14.47 -25.73
CA GLY A 5 4.40 -14.86 -25.16
C GLY A 5 4.35 -15.50 -23.77
N ASN A 6 3.18 -15.90 -23.28
CA ASN A 6 3.04 -16.56 -21.98
C ASN A 6 3.31 -18.07 -22.11
N PHE A 7 3.76 -18.69 -21.02
CA PHE A 7 3.86 -20.15 -20.96
C PHE A 7 2.46 -20.75 -21.00
N VAL A 8 2.21 -21.60 -21.99
CA VAL A 8 0.98 -22.40 -22.04
C VAL A 8 1.31 -23.79 -21.51
N LYS A 9 0.65 -24.21 -20.44
CA LYS A 9 0.67 -25.61 -20.02
C LYS A 9 -0.08 -26.41 -21.06
N THR A 10 0.61 -27.29 -21.78
CA THR A 10 -0.04 -28.26 -22.66
C THR A 10 -0.47 -29.45 -21.80
N ASP A 11 -1.74 -29.83 -21.84
CA ASP A 11 -2.26 -31.02 -21.14
C ASP A 11 -1.81 -32.35 -21.79
N LYS A 12 -0.99 -32.28 -22.80
CA LYS A 12 -0.37 -33.49 -23.40
C LYS A 12 1.00 -33.67 -22.78
N ALA A 13 1.11 -34.71 -21.98
CA ALA A 13 2.40 -35.31 -21.63
C ALA A 13 3.01 -35.90 -22.91
N ASP A 14 3.58 -35.03 -23.72
CA ASP A 14 4.43 -35.43 -24.86
C ASP A 14 5.86 -35.34 -24.37
N ASP A 15 6.62 -36.42 -24.47
CA ASP A 15 8.01 -36.53 -24.01
C ASP A 15 8.96 -35.54 -24.73
N ASN A 16 8.44 -34.72 -25.65
CA ASN A 16 9.11 -33.68 -26.42
C ASN A 16 8.54 -32.29 -26.19
N ALA A 17 8.04 -31.97 -25.02
CA ALA A 17 7.60 -30.60 -24.72
C ALA A 17 8.81 -29.65 -24.65
N ASP A 18 9.08 -28.95 -25.73
CA ASP A 18 10.05 -27.86 -25.76
C ASP A 18 9.55 -26.71 -24.91
N TRP A 19 10.24 -26.41 -23.82
CA TRP A 19 9.96 -25.24 -22.97
C TRP A 19 10.62 -24.01 -23.58
N TYR A 20 9.80 -23.06 -23.99
CA TYR A 20 10.30 -21.75 -24.37
C TYR A 20 10.27 -20.80 -23.16
N ILE A 21 11.43 -20.27 -22.80
CA ILE A 21 11.52 -19.15 -21.87
C ILE A 21 11.47 -17.87 -22.71
N ALA A 22 10.34 -17.18 -22.67
CA ALA A 22 10.24 -15.86 -23.27
C ALA A 22 10.57 -14.78 -22.22
N PRO A 23 11.31 -13.73 -22.59
CA PRO A 23 11.45 -12.59 -21.72
C PRO A 23 10.07 -11.93 -21.53
N THR A 24 9.67 -11.74 -20.28
CA THR A 24 8.51 -10.89 -19.97
C THR A 24 8.98 -9.45 -19.74
N THR A 25 8.18 -8.49 -20.13
CA THR A 25 8.40 -7.06 -19.89
C THR A 25 7.44 -6.51 -18.84
N GLU A 26 6.53 -7.34 -18.36
CA GLU A 26 5.45 -6.94 -17.47
C GLU A 26 5.29 -7.93 -16.32
N PHE A 27 4.79 -7.42 -15.21
CA PHE A 27 4.49 -8.19 -14.01
C PHE A 27 3.18 -7.71 -13.39
N ASP A 28 2.24 -8.63 -13.20
CA ASP A 28 0.93 -8.33 -12.62
C ASP A 28 0.95 -8.50 -11.11
N VAL A 29 0.44 -7.49 -10.41
CA VAL A 29 0.28 -7.46 -8.95
C VAL A 29 -1.20 -7.49 -8.61
N LYS A 30 -1.61 -8.47 -7.81
CA LYS A 30 -2.96 -8.51 -7.24
C LYS A 30 -3.07 -7.52 -6.10
N MET A 31 -4.11 -6.70 -6.11
CA MET A 31 -4.34 -5.65 -5.15
C MET A 31 -5.42 -6.05 -4.13
N LYS A 32 -5.37 -5.43 -2.95
CA LYS A 32 -6.42 -5.46 -1.93
C LYS A 32 -7.16 -4.13 -1.97
N ASN A 33 -8.48 -4.14 -2.07
CA ASN A 33 -9.29 -2.92 -2.10
C ASN A 33 -9.50 -2.36 -0.69
N GLY A 34 -9.24 -1.08 -0.52
CA GLY A 34 -9.60 -0.33 0.68
C GLY A 34 -11.02 0.24 0.61
N GLU A 35 -11.57 0.65 1.75
CA GLU A 35 -12.88 1.34 1.79
C GLU A 35 -12.82 2.78 1.26
N ASP A 36 -11.63 3.31 1.07
CA ASP A 36 -11.35 4.63 0.52
C ASP A 36 -11.48 4.70 -1.03
N GLY A 37 -11.78 3.57 -1.67
CA GLY A 37 -11.85 3.44 -3.12
C GLY A 37 -10.49 3.30 -3.80
N LEU A 38 -9.42 3.15 -3.02
CA LEU A 38 -8.07 2.86 -3.49
C LEU A 38 -7.78 1.37 -3.37
N SER A 39 -6.75 0.90 -4.05
CA SER A 39 -6.27 -0.47 -3.84
C SER A 39 -4.77 -0.50 -3.53
N TYR A 40 -4.35 -1.53 -2.79
CA TYR A 40 -3.03 -1.63 -2.18
C TYR A 40 -2.47 -3.03 -2.31
N ALA A 41 -1.15 -3.12 -2.44
CA ALA A 41 -0.41 -4.37 -2.29
C ALA A 41 1.01 -4.08 -1.79
N THR A 42 1.69 -5.08 -1.26
CA THR A 42 3.13 -5.02 -1.06
C THR A 42 3.84 -5.85 -2.11
N LEU A 43 5.08 -5.50 -2.42
CA LEU A 43 5.89 -6.25 -3.38
C LEU A 43 7.36 -6.30 -2.96
N TYR A 44 8.01 -7.41 -3.31
CA TYR A 44 9.45 -7.63 -3.16
C TYR A 44 9.94 -8.50 -4.31
N LEU A 45 10.57 -7.90 -5.32
CA LEU A 45 10.83 -8.57 -6.59
C LEU A 45 12.32 -8.71 -6.89
N PRO A 46 12.74 -9.79 -7.61
CA PRO A 46 14.13 -10.02 -7.98
C PRO A 46 14.58 -9.21 -9.22
N PHE A 47 13.72 -8.34 -9.74
CA PHE A 47 13.99 -7.48 -10.90
C PHE A 47 13.47 -6.06 -10.65
N ASP A 48 14.04 -5.09 -11.37
CA ASP A 48 13.62 -3.69 -11.28
C ASP A 48 12.26 -3.53 -11.96
N VAL A 49 11.35 -2.76 -11.34
CA VAL A 49 10.01 -2.48 -11.87
C VAL A 49 9.71 -0.99 -11.88
N GLN A 50 8.76 -0.62 -12.74
CA GLN A 50 8.23 0.73 -12.82
C GLN A 50 6.70 0.70 -12.75
N ALA A 51 6.15 1.51 -11.85
CA ALA A 51 4.74 1.84 -11.82
C ALA A 51 4.44 3.01 -12.75
N SER A 52 3.24 3.04 -13.30
CA SER A 52 2.79 4.12 -14.21
C SER A 52 1.29 4.38 -14.06
N GLY A 53 0.82 5.48 -14.64
CA GLY A 53 -0.59 5.86 -14.62
C GLY A 53 -1.08 6.19 -13.22
N SER A 54 -2.17 5.54 -12.82
CA SER A 54 -2.83 5.70 -11.51
C SER A 54 -2.14 4.95 -10.37
N SER A 55 -1.02 4.28 -10.64
CA SER A 55 -0.28 3.51 -9.63
C SER A 55 0.98 4.22 -9.17
N LYS A 56 1.22 4.22 -7.87
CA LYS A 56 2.41 4.77 -7.22
C LYS A 56 3.02 3.74 -6.27
N MET A 57 4.34 3.78 -6.14
CA MET A 57 5.07 2.94 -5.19
C MET A 57 5.68 3.79 -4.07
N TYR A 58 5.69 3.22 -2.87
CA TYR A 58 6.18 3.87 -1.65
C TYR A 58 7.11 2.93 -0.91
N VAL A 59 8.14 3.50 -0.28
CA VAL A 59 9.02 2.81 0.65
C VAL A 59 8.76 3.29 2.08
N ALA A 60 8.94 2.42 3.05
CA ALA A 60 8.81 2.77 4.45
C ALA A 60 10.10 3.48 4.92
N THR A 61 9.99 4.73 5.34
CA THR A 61 11.12 5.56 5.78
C THR A 61 11.19 5.72 7.30
N GLY A 62 10.13 5.38 8.00
CA GLY A 62 10.06 5.42 9.46
C GLY A 62 8.81 4.73 9.99
N THR A 63 8.82 4.42 11.29
CA THR A 63 7.66 3.91 12.01
C THR A 63 7.61 4.52 13.41
N ASP A 64 6.43 4.57 13.97
CA ASP A 64 6.18 4.79 15.39
C ASP A 64 5.19 3.72 15.91
N ASP A 65 4.58 3.92 17.08
CA ASP A 65 3.63 2.99 17.67
C ASP A 65 2.24 2.97 16.99
N LYS A 66 2.01 3.81 15.98
CA LYS A 66 0.70 3.97 15.32
C LYS A 66 0.77 4.04 13.81
N THR A 67 1.90 4.46 13.24
CA THR A 67 2.01 4.77 11.82
C THR A 67 3.25 4.19 11.19
N VAL A 68 3.16 3.90 9.89
CA VAL A 68 4.30 3.69 9.01
C VAL A 68 4.40 4.88 8.05
N LYS A 69 5.53 5.57 8.06
CA LYS A 69 5.83 6.70 7.18
C LYS A 69 6.25 6.19 5.82
N LEU A 70 5.56 6.64 4.80
CA LEU A 70 5.68 6.18 3.42
C LEU A 70 6.12 7.33 2.53
N THR A 71 7.27 7.18 1.90
CA THR A 71 7.81 8.14 0.93
C THR A 71 7.66 7.58 -0.48
N GLU A 72 7.15 8.38 -1.41
CA GLU A 72 6.98 7.98 -2.81
C GLU A 72 8.34 7.66 -3.46
N VAL A 73 8.39 6.57 -4.20
CA VAL A 73 9.59 6.16 -4.96
C VAL A 73 9.78 7.12 -6.13
N ALA A 74 10.93 7.78 -6.16
CA ALA A 74 11.27 8.69 -7.24
C ALA A 74 11.18 8.03 -8.61
N ASP A 75 10.64 8.73 -9.60
CA ASP A 75 10.45 8.27 -10.98
C ASP A 75 9.59 7.00 -11.10
N GLY A 76 8.88 6.59 -10.03
CA GLY A 76 8.08 5.37 -10.00
C GLY A 76 8.87 4.08 -10.28
N LYS A 77 10.20 4.07 -10.06
CA LYS A 77 11.09 2.92 -10.34
C LYS A 77 11.64 2.32 -9.07
N LEU A 78 11.30 1.06 -8.81
CA LEU A 78 11.80 0.32 -7.66
C LEU A 78 12.94 -0.62 -8.07
N LYS A 79 14.06 -0.53 -7.36
CA LYS A 79 15.20 -1.43 -7.52
C LYS A 79 14.88 -2.82 -7.00
N SER A 80 15.29 -3.87 -7.73
CA SER A 80 15.22 -5.27 -7.29
C SER A 80 15.75 -5.47 -5.86
N GLY A 81 15.12 -6.38 -5.11
CA GLY A 81 15.50 -6.66 -3.74
C GLY A 81 15.18 -5.54 -2.75
N ASN A 82 14.23 -4.68 -3.07
CA ASN A 82 13.67 -3.69 -2.16
C ASN A 82 12.16 -3.89 -2.05
N GLY A 83 11.65 -3.87 -0.82
CA GLY A 83 10.21 -3.92 -0.56
C GLY A 83 9.56 -2.59 -0.88
N ALA A 84 8.30 -2.61 -1.30
CA ALA A 84 7.48 -1.42 -1.45
C ALA A 84 6.01 -1.71 -1.20
N LEU A 85 5.27 -0.68 -0.80
CA LEU A 85 3.82 -0.59 -0.92
C LEU A 85 3.49 -0.01 -2.29
N ILE A 86 2.60 -0.66 -3.03
CA ILE A 86 1.99 -0.08 -4.23
C ILE A 86 0.56 0.33 -3.91
N MET A 87 0.16 1.50 -4.38
CA MET A 87 -1.19 2.04 -4.29
C MET A 87 -1.70 2.38 -5.70
N ASN A 88 -2.94 2.04 -5.98
CA ASN A 88 -3.63 2.45 -7.20
C ASN A 88 -4.83 3.33 -6.85
N SER A 89 -4.89 4.52 -7.46
CA SER A 89 -5.92 5.52 -7.16
C SER A 89 -7.27 5.25 -7.82
N GLU A 90 -7.38 4.25 -8.67
CA GLU A 90 -8.63 3.83 -9.33
C GLU A 90 -9.24 2.56 -8.73
N GLY A 91 -8.63 2.01 -7.67
CA GLY A 91 -9.12 0.81 -7.00
C GLY A 91 -9.07 -0.45 -7.88
N ALA A 92 -8.07 -0.56 -8.75
CA ALA A 92 -7.93 -1.72 -9.64
C ALA A 92 -7.60 -3.00 -8.85
N ASP A 93 -8.22 -4.13 -9.21
CA ASP A 93 -7.93 -5.44 -8.60
C ASP A 93 -6.57 -6.02 -9.00
N VAL A 94 -6.06 -5.58 -10.15
CA VAL A 94 -4.75 -5.98 -10.69
C VAL A 94 -4.07 -4.75 -11.28
N VAL A 95 -2.80 -4.58 -10.96
CA VAL A 95 -1.94 -3.55 -11.51
C VAL A 95 -0.80 -4.21 -12.27
N THR A 96 -0.58 -3.80 -13.51
CA THR A 96 0.54 -4.26 -14.34
C THR A 96 1.72 -3.31 -14.19
N LEU A 97 2.85 -3.82 -13.71
CA LEU A 97 4.12 -3.11 -13.61
C LEU A 97 4.99 -3.40 -14.82
N GLN A 98 5.73 -2.41 -15.31
CA GLN A 98 6.74 -2.62 -16.35
C GLN A 98 8.05 -3.11 -15.72
N ILE A 99 8.63 -4.18 -16.26
CA ILE A 99 9.99 -4.60 -15.90
C ILE A 99 10.95 -3.61 -16.55
N THR A 100 11.84 -3.05 -15.76
CA THR A 100 12.75 -1.98 -16.20
C THR A 100 14.19 -2.28 -15.80
N SER A 101 15.07 -1.35 -16.06
CA SER A 101 16.46 -1.39 -15.62
C SER A 101 16.87 -0.01 -15.09
N ARG A 102 17.98 0.04 -14.35
CA ARG A 102 18.56 1.28 -13.81
C ARG A 102 17.69 1.99 -12.76
N ALA A 103 16.84 1.27 -12.05
CA ALA A 103 16.20 1.82 -10.86
C ALA A 103 17.26 2.09 -9.76
N GLN A 104 17.06 3.17 -9.03
CA GLN A 104 17.94 3.53 -7.91
C GLN A 104 17.50 2.81 -6.63
N LYS A 105 18.47 2.41 -5.81
CA LYS A 105 18.15 1.87 -4.49
C LYS A 105 17.66 3.02 -3.59
N PRO A 106 16.55 2.87 -2.88
CA PRO A 106 16.13 3.83 -1.86
C PRO A 106 17.22 4.03 -0.79
N SER A 107 17.40 5.26 -0.34
CA SER A 107 18.39 5.58 0.72
C SER A 107 17.99 5.00 2.06
N VAL A 108 16.69 5.00 2.35
CA VAL A 108 16.08 4.39 3.53
C VAL A 108 14.89 3.55 3.06
N ASN A 109 14.80 2.34 3.57
CA ASN A 109 13.65 1.48 3.34
C ASN A 109 13.59 0.43 4.45
N LEU A 110 12.54 0.46 5.24
CA LEU A 110 12.32 -0.48 6.35
C LEU A 110 11.61 -1.75 5.89
N PHE A 111 11.04 -1.76 4.68
CA PHE A 111 10.44 -2.98 4.16
C PHE A 111 11.49 -4.04 3.85
N GLU A 112 11.20 -5.24 4.29
CA GLU A 112 11.89 -6.46 3.90
C GLU A 112 10.94 -7.33 3.07
N GLY A 113 11.42 -8.44 2.52
CA GLY A 113 10.59 -9.32 1.71
C GLY A 113 11.20 -10.69 1.47
N SER A 114 10.42 -11.55 0.84
CA SER A 114 10.83 -12.91 0.48
C SER A 114 10.54 -13.23 -0.98
N TYR A 115 11.45 -13.94 -1.64
CA TYR A 115 11.25 -14.48 -3.00
C TYR A 115 10.52 -15.82 -3.03
N LYS A 116 10.26 -16.38 -1.85
CA LYS A 116 9.55 -17.66 -1.70
C LYS A 116 8.73 -17.65 -0.41
N ASP A 117 7.72 -18.50 -0.36
CA ASP A 117 6.98 -18.71 0.86
C ASP A 117 7.90 -19.24 1.96
N GLN A 118 7.83 -18.59 3.13
CA GLN A 118 8.60 -18.98 4.31
C GLN A 118 7.68 -19.08 5.51
N TYR A 119 7.74 -20.21 6.19
CA TYR A 119 7.09 -20.39 7.47
C TYR A 119 7.99 -19.87 8.59
N GLN A 120 7.50 -18.93 9.38
CA GLN A 120 8.18 -18.41 10.55
C GLN A 120 7.79 -19.27 11.77
N ALA A 121 8.75 -20.02 12.32
CA ALA A 121 8.49 -20.99 13.37
C ALA A 121 8.22 -20.37 14.76
N SER A 122 8.53 -19.09 14.97
CA SER A 122 8.25 -18.42 16.23
C SER A 122 6.82 -17.86 16.22
N ALA A 123 6.06 -18.19 17.27
CA ALA A 123 4.71 -17.69 17.48
C ALA A 123 4.67 -16.21 17.92
N GLU A 124 5.80 -15.60 18.12
CA GLU A 124 5.92 -14.16 18.41
C GLU A 124 6.07 -13.45 17.08
N ASN A 125 5.03 -12.72 16.72
CA ASN A 125 4.97 -11.93 15.50
C ASN A 125 6.08 -10.87 15.55
N GLU A 126 7.14 -11.10 14.80
CA GLU A 126 8.28 -10.18 14.70
C GLU A 126 8.15 -9.26 13.48
N TYR A 127 6.97 -9.21 12.86
CA TYR A 127 6.73 -8.42 11.63
C TYR A 127 5.25 -8.08 11.45
N TYR A 128 4.99 -7.10 10.61
CA TYR A 128 3.65 -6.70 10.16
C TYR A 128 3.49 -6.99 8.68
N VAL A 129 2.28 -7.36 8.28
CA VAL A 129 1.88 -7.53 6.88
C VAL A 129 0.77 -6.56 6.52
N LEU A 130 0.70 -6.20 5.24
CA LEU A 130 -0.41 -5.39 4.75
C LEU A 130 -1.70 -6.20 4.79
N ASP A 131 -2.69 -5.71 5.51
CA ASP A 131 -4.00 -6.33 5.58
C ASP A 131 -5.11 -5.30 5.76
N PHE A 132 -6.35 -5.77 5.81
CA PHE A 132 -7.54 -4.96 5.97
C PHE A 132 -8.39 -5.52 7.11
N THR A 133 -8.87 -4.63 7.98
CA THR A 133 -9.90 -4.95 8.97
C THR A 133 -11.06 -3.96 8.87
N THR A 134 -12.26 -4.38 9.20
CA THR A 134 -13.44 -3.51 9.21
C THR A 134 -13.38 -2.43 10.29
N GLU A 135 -12.53 -2.59 11.30
CA GLU A 135 -12.37 -1.65 12.40
C GLU A 135 -11.38 -0.52 12.06
N ASN A 136 -10.22 -0.88 11.51
CA ASN A 136 -9.11 0.06 11.30
C ASN A 136 -8.81 0.32 9.82
N GLY A 137 -9.46 -0.39 8.89
CA GLY A 137 -9.22 -0.27 7.45
C GLY A 137 -7.93 -0.94 6.98
N ILE A 138 -7.36 -0.42 5.89
CA ILE A 138 -6.10 -0.91 5.31
C ILE A 138 -4.91 -0.40 6.11
N GLY A 139 -3.93 -1.28 6.37
CA GLY A 139 -2.72 -0.93 7.09
C GLY A 139 -1.83 -2.14 7.34
N PHE A 140 -0.88 -1.99 8.24
CA PHE A 140 0.02 -3.06 8.62
C PHE A 140 -0.40 -3.68 9.95
N TYR A 141 -0.62 -4.99 9.94
CA TYR A 141 -1.11 -5.79 11.07
C TYR A 141 -0.14 -6.92 11.41
N PRO A 142 -0.07 -7.35 12.68
CA PRO A 142 0.53 -8.63 13.01
C PRO A 142 -0.14 -9.74 12.18
N PRO A 143 0.61 -10.66 11.56
CA PRO A 143 0.01 -11.67 10.70
C PRO A 143 -0.82 -12.68 11.49
N GLU A 144 -1.99 -13.06 10.96
CA GLU A 144 -2.81 -14.14 11.55
C GLU A 144 -2.13 -15.51 11.41
N THR A 145 -1.37 -15.70 10.35
CA THR A 145 -0.60 -16.92 10.11
C THR A 145 0.87 -16.57 9.92
N PRO A 146 1.81 -17.31 10.52
CA PRO A 146 3.22 -16.99 10.47
C PRO A 146 3.86 -17.40 9.11
N VAL A 147 3.28 -16.94 8.01
CA VAL A 147 3.75 -17.22 6.65
C VAL A 147 4.08 -15.93 5.94
N LEU A 148 5.35 -15.74 5.60
CA LEU A 148 5.79 -14.72 4.65
C LEU A 148 5.55 -15.24 3.25
N LYS A 149 4.76 -14.54 2.46
CA LYS A 149 4.46 -14.94 1.09
C LYS A 149 5.53 -14.50 0.11
N ALA A 150 5.72 -15.29 -0.92
CA ALA A 150 6.63 -14.97 -2.00
C ALA A 150 6.24 -13.67 -2.70
N ASN A 151 7.24 -12.85 -3.00
CA ASN A 151 7.11 -11.57 -3.70
C ASN A 151 6.31 -10.49 -2.97
N GLU A 152 5.96 -10.70 -1.69
CA GLU A 152 5.35 -9.69 -0.82
C GLU A 152 6.42 -9.08 0.10
N ALA A 153 6.24 -7.80 0.42
CA ALA A 153 7.03 -7.13 1.44
C ALA A 153 6.28 -7.10 2.77
N TYR A 154 7.04 -7.11 3.83
CA TYR A 154 6.59 -6.98 5.20
C TYR A 154 7.41 -5.92 5.94
N LEU A 155 6.91 -5.47 7.07
CA LEU A 155 7.58 -4.51 7.92
C LEU A 155 8.07 -5.22 9.19
N PRO A 156 9.38 -5.35 9.42
CA PRO A 156 9.88 -5.98 10.64
C PRO A 156 9.59 -5.14 11.88
N TYR A 157 9.50 -5.81 13.02
CA TYR A 157 9.44 -5.14 14.32
C TYR A 157 10.75 -4.39 14.58
N ASN A 158 10.62 -3.26 15.26
CA ASN A 158 11.73 -2.49 15.80
C ASN A 158 11.30 -1.81 17.11
N ASP A 159 12.23 -1.14 17.77
CA ASP A 159 11.97 -0.49 19.08
C ASP A 159 10.83 0.53 19.04
N ALA A 160 10.55 1.12 17.87
CA ALA A 160 9.50 2.12 17.70
C ALA A 160 8.11 1.52 17.48
N ASN A 161 7.99 0.31 16.92
CA ASN A 161 6.71 -0.26 16.49
C ASN A 161 6.33 -1.58 17.18
N GLN A 162 7.23 -2.23 17.92
CA GLN A 162 7.05 -3.61 18.46
C GLN A 162 5.81 -3.83 19.32
N ASN A 163 5.20 -2.78 19.84
CA ASN A 163 3.99 -2.87 20.68
C ASN A 163 2.71 -2.45 19.93
N ALA A 164 2.81 -2.10 18.64
CA ALA A 164 1.67 -1.68 17.87
C ALA A 164 0.76 -2.89 17.56
N VAL A 165 -0.53 -2.72 17.72
CA VAL A 165 -1.53 -3.69 17.27
C VAL A 165 -1.95 -3.46 15.84
N PHE A 166 -1.64 -2.27 15.31
CA PHE A 166 -1.95 -1.80 13.97
C PHE A 166 -1.08 -0.58 13.64
N LEU A 167 -0.61 -0.48 12.41
CA LEU A 167 0.09 0.69 11.89
C LEU A 167 -0.67 1.24 10.69
N SER A 168 -1.18 2.46 10.81
CA SER A 168 -1.82 3.18 9.71
C SER A 168 -0.79 3.67 8.68
N LEU A 169 -1.23 3.90 7.45
CA LEU A 169 -0.39 4.39 6.36
C LEU A 169 -0.29 5.92 6.42
N ASP A 170 0.92 6.46 6.60
CA ASP A 170 1.21 7.89 6.58
C ASP A 170 2.06 8.23 5.35
N PHE A 171 1.45 8.81 4.32
CA PHE A 171 2.10 9.17 3.07
C PHE A 171 2.76 10.54 3.20
N GLU A 172 4.09 10.58 3.36
CA GLU A 172 4.86 11.83 3.34
C GLU A 172 4.73 12.51 1.98
N ASN A 173 4.44 13.82 1.98
CA ASN A 173 4.24 14.66 0.79
C ASN A 173 3.00 14.36 -0.07
N SER A 174 1.99 13.68 0.45
CA SER A 174 0.68 13.77 -0.19
C SER A 174 0.18 15.22 -0.05
N GLU A 175 0.38 16.03 -1.11
CA GLU A 175 -0.29 17.34 -1.17
C GLU A 175 -1.79 17.10 -1.04
N SER A 176 -2.30 17.50 0.14
CA SER A 176 -3.71 17.61 0.48
C SER A 176 -4.64 16.46 0.10
N GLY A 177 -4.55 15.37 0.86
CA GLY A 177 -5.73 14.60 1.21
C GLY A 177 -5.97 14.80 2.71
N ILE A 178 -7.16 15.18 3.11
CA ILE A 178 -7.56 15.15 4.52
C ILE A 178 -7.63 13.65 4.87
N HIS A 179 -6.52 13.08 5.33
CA HIS A 179 -6.55 11.79 5.99
C HIS A 179 -7.32 12.00 7.30
N SER A 180 -8.36 11.21 7.52
CA SER A 180 -9.00 11.20 8.83
C SER A 180 -7.98 10.62 9.80
N THR A 181 -7.23 11.51 10.44
CA THR A 181 -6.58 11.18 11.69
C THR A 181 -7.71 10.89 12.67
N THR A 182 -7.95 9.64 13.00
CA THR A 182 -8.63 9.27 14.22
C THR A 182 -7.70 9.65 15.36
N THR A 183 -7.63 10.95 15.67
CA THR A 183 -7.14 11.37 16.96
C THR A 183 -8.22 10.99 17.96
N ASP A 184 -7.88 10.16 18.95
CA ASP A 184 -8.62 9.99 20.19
C ASP A 184 -8.71 11.32 20.97
N ALA A 185 -9.46 12.25 20.41
CA ALA A 185 -10.04 13.37 21.14
C ALA A 185 -11.53 13.27 20.86
N ALA A 186 -12.27 12.86 21.88
CA ALA A 186 -13.72 12.80 21.84
C ALA A 186 -14.28 14.08 21.18
N PRO A 187 -15.01 13.98 20.04
CA PRO A 187 -15.60 15.15 19.44
C PRO A 187 -16.76 15.62 20.30
N THR A 188 -16.50 16.60 21.13
CA THR A 188 -17.53 17.26 21.96
C THR A 188 -18.38 18.27 21.19
N SER A 189 -18.52 18.14 19.86
CA SER A 189 -19.26 19.13 19.08
C SER A 189 -20.03 18.51 17.90
N LYS A 190 -20.92 17.54 18.16
CA LYS A 190 -21.89 17.11 17.14
C LYS A 190 -22.69 18.30 16.64
N GLY A 191 -22.67 18.53 15.31
CA GLY A 191 -23.46 19.57 14.63
C GLY A 191 -22.83 20.96 14.57
N GLN A 192 -21.55 21.13 14.87
CA GLN A 192 -20.87 22.41 14.68
C GLN A 192 -20.31 22.53 13.25
N MET A 193 -20.63 23.66 12.62
CA MET A 193 -20.19 23.96 11.25
C MET A 193 -19.05 24.99 11.28
N PHE A 194 -18.04 24.78 10.45
CA PHE A 194 -16.86 25.65 10.33
C PHE A 194 -16.65 26.08 8.87
N ASP A 195 -16.12 27.28 8.66
CA ASP A 195 -15.66 27.71 7.35
C ASP A 195 -14.27 27.11 7.03
N LEU A 196 -13.77 27.35 5.82
CA LEU A 196 -12.45 26.87 5.38
C LEU A 196 -11.26 27.50 6.14
N GLN A 197 -11.49 28.58 6.89
CA GLN A 197 -10.50 29.19 7.79
C GLN A 197 -10.58 28.65 9.22
N GLY A 198 -11.42 27.62 9.47
CA GLY A 198 -11.60 27.03 10.79
C GLY A 198 -12.45 27.85 11.76
N ARG A 199 -13.13 28.89 11.30
CA ARG A 199 -14.01 29.69 12.15
C ARG A 199 -15.38 29.04 12.26
N ARG A 200 -15.89 28.96 13.49
CA ARG A 200 -17.21 28.37 13.75
C ARG A 200 -18.33 29.27 13.21
N ILE A 201 -19.24 28.69 12.47
CA ILE A 201 -20.42 29.35 11.92
C ILE A 201 -21.55 29.25 12.94
N MET A 202 -21.94 30.43 13.48
CA MET A 202 -22.98 30.56 14.51
C MET A 202 -24.36 30.87 13.92
N HIS A 203 -24.43 31.21 12.63
CA HIS A 203 -25.65 31.62 11.94
C HIS A 203 -25.94 30.68 10.74
N ARG A 204 -27.12 30.88 10.11
CA ARG A 204 -27.45 30.10 8.92
C ARG A 204 -26.37 30.30 7.84
N PRO A 205 -25.74 29.23 7.35
CA PRO A 205 -24.64 29.33 6.40
C PRO A 205 -25.13 29.96 5.10
N GLN A 206 -24.35 30.91 4.59
CA GLN A 206 -24.57 31.46 3.24
C GLN A 206 -23.98 30.51 2.18
N LYS A 207 -24.19 30.83 0.90
CA LYS A 207 -23.60 30.06 -0.20
C LYS A 207 -22.08 29.93 -0.01
N GLY A 208 -21.61 28.66 0.03
CA GLY A 208 -20.19 28.41 0.27
C GLY A 208 -19.89 26.97 0.64
N ILE A 209 -18.61 26.71 0.98
CA ILE A 209 -18.10 25.41 1.41
C ILE A 209 -17.85 25.46 2.91
N TYR A 210 -18.33 24.44 3.62
CA TYR A 210 -18.24 24.33 5.07
C TYR A 210 -17.80 22.93 5.48
N ILE A 211 -17.29 22.79 6.70
CA ILE A 211 -16.94 21.52 7.32
C ILE A 211 -17.83 21.31 8.55
N MET A 212 -18.48 20.18 8.64
CA MET A 212 -19.29 19.75 9.77
C MET A 212 -19.06 18.26 10.03
N ASP A 213 -18.74 17.92 11.26
CA ASP A 213 -18.41 16.54 11.68
C ASP A 213 -17.34 15.88 10.77
N GLY A 214 -16.29 16.64 10.42
CA GLY A 214 -15.21 16.17 9.54
C GLY A 214 -15.57 16.02 8.06
N ARG A 215 -16.80 16.38 7.65
CA ARG A 215 -17.27 16.24 6.26
C ARG A 215 -17.47 17.59 5.59
N LYS A 216 -17.19 17.65 4.30
CA LYS A 216 -17.41 18.82 3.44
C LYS A 216 -18.88 18.97 3.07
N TYR A 217 -19.45 20.15 3.27
CA TYR A 217 -20.78 20.54 2.84
C TYR A 217 -20.72 21.71 1.87
N VAL A 218 -21.55 21.69 0.84
CA VAL A 218 -21.69 22.78 -0.13
C VAL A 218 -23.10 23.34 0.01
N VAL A 219 -23.19 24.62 0.42
CA VAL A 219 -24.45 25.38 0.44
C VAL A 219 -24.54 26.14 -0.88
N LYS A 220 -25.59 25.87 -1.67
CA LYS A 220 -25.86 26.48 -2.99
C LYS A 220 -26.69 27.75 -2.87
#